data_4d33aaea4d351f1a2352c867578ef2d8
#
_entry.id   4d33aaea4d351f1a2352c867578ef2d8
#
_cell.length_a   1.000
_cell.length_b   1.000
_cell.length_c   1.000
_cell.angle_alpha   90.00
_cell.angle_beta   90.00
_cell.angle_gamma   90.00
#
_symmetry.space_group_name_H-M   'P 1'
#
loop_
_entity.id
_entity.type
_entity.pdbx_description
1 polymer ?
#
loop_
_entity_poly.entity_id
_entity_poly.type
_entity_poly.pdbx_seq_one_letter_code
_entity_poly.pdbx_strand_id
1 'polypeptide(L)'
;MQKGGRSPSFFNAHFLNQISHICNERKYFQKNLRKEKSSINYSFLIMKNEFVLQGFIVFENLTETRGNIMIKPGGFQDTVDAPMVLLTGNVFQQYKDGQFRKGLYVKATIKIQSYVNDVRNEDGSTGKRYHQESFVQTLERVDPIPGDFDELSRFPNPINRGVLEGELVNIYRLSGNIVRMTILTIIDDRRSYVTCYRNMPNAQRVVDKLRVGDQLHLECYLTNQQKEHDGKIVHYQDVMIDRITIM
;
A
#
# COMPACT_ATOMS: atom_id res chain seq x y z
N MET A 1 -41.36 14.72 -34.69
CA MET A 1 -41.00 14.19 -33.37
C MET A 1 -40.15 12.94 -33.55
N GLN A 2 -38.82 13.09 -33.53
CA GLN A 2 -37.89 11.96 -33.62
C GLN A 2 -37.35 11.70 -32.21
N LYS A 3 -37.57 10.48 -31.70
CA LYS A 3 -36.99 10.00 -30.45
C LYS A 3 -35.57 9.50 -30.70
N GLY A 4 -34.58 10.22 -30.26
CA GLY A 4 -33.18 9.79 -30.26
C GLY A 4 -32.94 8.80 -29.15
N GLY A 5 -32.74 7.54 -29.47
CA GLY A 5 -32.23 6.51 -28.57
C GLY A 5 -30.73 6.71 -28.32
N ARG A 6 -30.34 6.92 -27.09
CA ARG A 6 -28.94 6.87 -26.68
C ARG A 6 -28.53 5.41 -26.50
N SER A 7 -27.52 4.97 -27.24
CA SER A 7 -26.90 3.66 -27.06
C SER A 7 -26.11 3.64 -25.74
N PRO A 8 -26.07 2.52 -25.00
CA PRO A 8 -25.28 2.39 -23.80
C PRO A 8 -23.78 2.44 -24.15
N SER A 9 -23.03 3.21 -23.38
CA SER A 9 -21.61 3.48 -23.60
C SER A 9 -20.76 2.20 -23.53
N PHE A 10 -19.90 2.04 -24.51
CA PHE A 10 -18.90 0.97 -24.65
C PHE A 10 -17.92 0.83 -23.46
N PHE A 11 -17.90 1.79 -22.55
CA PHE A 11 -17.03 1.79 -21.39
C PHE A 11 -17.38 0.74 -20.32
N ASN A 12 -18.65 0.33 -20.21
CA ASN A 12 -19.07 -0.61 -19.17
C ASN A 12 -18.70 -2.07 -19.47
N ALA A 13 -18.61 -2.47 -20.73
CA ALA A 13 -18.30 -3.85 -21.09
C ALA A 13 -16.83 -4.23 -20.85
N HIS A 14 -15.91 -3.26 -21.00
CA HIS A 14 -14.48 -3.52 -20.80
C HIS A 14 -14.13 -3.62 -19.31
N PHE A 15 -14.79 -2.85 -18.46
CA PHE A 15 -14.62 -2.89 -17.02
C PHE A 15 -15.19 -4.16 -16.39
N LEU A 16 -16.34 -4.62 -16.84
CA LEU A 16 -16.96 -5.87 -16.39
C LEU A 16 -16.16 -7.11 -16.83
N ASN A 17 -15.55 -7.09 -18.01
CA ASN A 17 -14.66 -8.15 -18.46
C ASN A 17 -13.35 -8.21 -17.63
N GLN A 18 -12.80 -7.07 -17.22
CA GLN A 18 -11.64 -7.06 -16.32
C GLN A 18 -11.97 -7.62 -14.93
N ILE A 19 -13.14 -7.33 -14.39
CA ILE A 19 -13.59 -7.87 -13.10
C ILE A 19 -13.83 -9.39 -13.19
N SER A 20 -14.43 -9.89 -14.27
CA SER A 20 -14.64 -11.33 -14.46
C SER A 20 -13.33 -12.11 -14.65
N HIS A 21 -12.33 -11.52 -15.31
CA HIS A 21 -11.00 -12.10 -15.45
C HIS A 21 -10.31 -12.23 -14.09
N ILE A 22 -10.38 -11.17 -13.28
CA ILE A 22 -9.84 -11.15 -11.89
C ILE A 22 -10.53 -12.23 -11.02
N CYS A 23 -11.83 -12.45 -11.18
CA CYS A 23 -12.57 -13.48 -10.44
C CYS A 23 -12.21 -14.92 -10.84
N ASN A 24 -11.96 -15.18 -12.12
CA ASN A 24 -11.60 -16.52 -12.61
C ASN A 24 -10.15 -16.89 -12.24
N GLU A 25 -9.22 -15.95 -12.29
CA GLU A 25 -7.83 -16.15 -11.81
C GLU A 25 -7.78 -16.40 -10.29
N ARG A 26 -8.67 -15.78 -9.51
CA ARG A 26 -8.79 -16.04 -8.06
C ARG A 26 -9.16 -17.50 -7.74
N LYS A 27 -10.03 -18.13 -8.54
CA LYS A 27 -10.38 -19.55 -8.37
C LYS A 27 -9.21 -20.47 -8.70
N TYR A 28 -8.40 -20.11 -9.69
CA TYR A 28 -7.19 -20.85 -10.06
C TYR A 28 -6.13 -20.75 -8.96
N PHE A 29 -5.96 -19.56 -8.39
CA PHE A 29 -5.03 -19.30 -7.30
C PHE A 29 -5.39 -20.07 -6.01
N GLN A 30 -6.68 -20.09 -5.63
CA GLN A 30 -7.13 -20.84 -4.45
C GLN A 30 -7.00 -22.36 -4.63
N LYS A 31 -7.16 -22.86 -5.85
CA LYS A 31 -7.04 -24.29 -6.15
C LYS A 31 -5.59 -24.78 -6.05
N ASN A 32 -4.63 -23.93 -6.40
CA ASN A 32 -3.21 -24.23 -6.30
C ASN A 32 -2.69 -24.11 -4.86
N LEU A 33 -3.15 -23.14 -4.08
CA LEU A 33 -2.82 -22.99 -2.65
C LEU A 33 -3.28 -24.21 -1.80
N ARG A 34 -4.32 -24.93 -2.21
CA ARG A 34 -4.78 -26.14 -1.53
C ARG A 34 -3.97 -27.39 -1.85
N LYS A 35 -3.22 -27.42 -2.95
CA LYS A 35 -2.41 -28.59 -3.36
C LYS A 35 -1.03 -28.62 -2.74
N GLU A 36 -0.47 -27.51 -2.32
CA GLU A 36 0.87 -27.43 -1.72
C GLU A 36 0.84 -27.42 -0.17
N LYS A 37 0.16 -28.38 0.43
CA LYS A 37 0.44 -28.78 1.82
C LYS A 37 1.61 -29.77 1.88
N SER A 38 2.67 -29.54 1.14
CA SER A 38 3.92 -30.24 1.33
C SER A 38 4.88 -29.35 2.12
N SER A 39 5.38 -29.89 3.20
CA SER A 39 6.35 -29.37 4.15
C SER A 39 7.53 -28.63 3.48
N ILE A 40 7.37 -27.36 3.19
CA ILE A 40 8.50 -26.51 2.95
C ILE A 40 8.99 -26.07 4.34
N ASN A 41 10.13 -26.61 4.76
CA ASN A 41 10.91 -26.07 5.85
C ASN A 41 11.34 -24.65 5.44
N TYR A 42 10.50 -23.67 5.73
CA TYR A 42 10.94 -22.27 5.73
C TYR A 42 11.92 -22.15 6.90
N SER A 43 13.21 -22.32 6.61
CA SER A 43 14.22 -21.73 7.47
C SER A 43 13.83 -20.25 7.58
N PHE A 44 13.52 -19.81 8.80
CA PHE A 44 13.04 -18.46 9.10
C PHE A 44 14.08 -17.42 8.64
N LEU A 45 14.11 -17.11 7.37
CA LEU A 45 14.65 -15.85 6.89
C LEU A 45 13.71 -14.79 7.43
N ILE A 46 14.21 -13.95 8.33
CA ILE A 46 13.49 -12.77 8.79
C ILE A 46 13.34 -11.86 7.58
N MET A 47 12.19 -11.96 6.91
CA MET A 47 11.87 -11.14 5.76
C MET A 47 11.66 -9.70 6.23
N LYS A 48 12.32 -8.76 5.59
CA LYS A 48 12.13 -7.34 5.89
C LYS A 48 10.81 -6.85 5.29
N ASN A 49 10.04 -6.16 6.09
CA ASN A 49 8.87 -5.39 5.69
C ASN A 49 8.85 -4.15 6.57
N GLU A 50 9.68 -3.21 6.23
CA GLU A 50 9.88 -2.02 7.03
C GLU A 50 10.00 -0.79 6.14
N PHE A 51 9.20 0.22 6.45
CA PHE A 51 9.20 1.51 5.78
C PHE A 51 9.43 2.61 6.81
N VAL A 52 10.14 3.64 6.41
CA VAL A 52 10.38 4.83 7.22
C VAL A 52 9.79 6.03 6.48
N LEU A 53 8.87 6.72 7.15
CA LEU A 53 8.39 8.03 6.75
C LEU A 53 8.89 9.08 7.74
N GLN A 54 9.45 10.18 7.23
CA GLN A 54 9.83 11.33 8.03
C GLN A 54 9.32 12.59 7.35
N GLY A 55 8.52 13.36 8.08
CA GLY A 55 7.84 14.53 7.53
C GLY A 55 6.80 15.09 8.48
N PHE A 56 5.99 16.02 7.98
CA PHE A 56 4.92 16.66 8.76
C PHE A 56 3.64 15.85 8.76
N ILE A 57 2.96 15.76 9.89
CA ILE A 57 1.59 15.30 9.96
C ILE A 57 0.70 16.38 9.34
N VAL A 58 0.15 16.12 8.16
CA VAL A 58 -0.68 17.09 7.41
C VAL A 58 -2.18 16.84 7.53
N PHE A 59 -2.55 15.63 7.92
CA PHE A 59 -3.95 15.23 8.10
C PHE A 59 -4.07 14.22 9.24
N GLU A 60 -5.20 14.28 9.96
CA GLU A 60 -5.57 13.30 10.97
C GLU A 60 -7.08 13.04 10.92
N ASN A 61 -7.46 11.79 11.09
CA ASN A 61 -8.84 11.32 11.27
C ASN A 61 -8.84 10.23 12.33
N LEU A 62 -9.33 10.55 13.51
CA LEU A 62 -9.30 9.68 14.68
C LEU A 62 -10.71 9.16 14.97
N THR A 63 -10.81 7.87 15.24
CA THR A 63 -12.01 7.21 15.75
C THR A 63 -11.81 6.83 17.23
N GLU A 64 -12.67 6.03 17.78
CA GLU A 64 -12.52 5.57 19.17
C GLU A 64 -11.35 4.58 19.35
N THR A 65 -11.09 3.75 18.35
CA THR A 65 -10.18 2.59 18.46
C THR A 65 -8.95 2.66 17.56
N ARG A 66 -8.94 3.56 16.56
CA ARG A 66 -7.85 3.70 15.59
C ARG A 66 -7.81 5.12 15.00
N GLY A 67 -6.70 5.47 14.40
CA GLY A 67 -6.56 6.74 13.69
C GLY A 67 -5.85 6.57 12.36
N ASN A 68 -6.19 7.41 11.39
CA ASN A 68 -5.45 7.57 10.15
C ASN A 68 -4.76 8.92 10.17
N ILE A 69 -3.47 8.95 9.87
CA ILE A 69 -2.72 10.18 9.67
C ILE A 69 -2.05 10.16 8.30
N MET A 70 -1.84 11.33 7.73
CA MET A 70 -0.99 11.49 6.55
C MET A 70 0.29 12.17 6.96
N ILE A 71 1.43 11.58 6.57
CA ILE A 71 2.74 12.14 6.80
C ILE A 71 3.30 12.60 5.45
N LYS A 72 3.56 13.90 5.30
CA LYS A 72 4.10 14.50 4.07
C LYS A 72 5.60 14.64 4.17
N PRO A 73 6.38 13.84 3.44
CA PRO A 73 7.81 14.10 3.27
C PRO A 73 8.00 15.36 2.43
N GLY A 74 8.66 16.38 2.97
CA GLY A 74 9.15 17.52 2.20
C GLY A 74 8.16 18.66 1.89
N GLY A 75 7.25 19.02 2.78
CA GLY A 75 6.45 20.24 2.60
C GLY A 75 5.19 20.29 3.44
N PHE A 76 4.73 21.50 3.72
CA PHE A 76 3.66 21.73 4.71
C PHE A 76 2.23 21.69 4.17
N GLN A 77 1.98 21.85 2.87
CA GLN A 77 0.72 22.50 2.51
C GLN A 77 -0.28 21.67 1.72
N ASP A 78 0.08 20.54 1.17
CA ASP A 78 -0.90 19.73 0.46
C ASP A 78 -0.89 18.26 0.95
N THR A 79 -2.08 17.66 0.93
CA THR A 79 -2.28 16.25 1.24
C THR A 79 -2.13 15.35 0.01
N VAL A 80 -1.88 15.96 -1.16
CA VAL A 80 -1.69 15.23 -2.42
C VAL A 80 -0.41 14.40 -2.30
N ASP A 81 -0.47 13.14 -2.65
CA ASP A 81 0.61 12.16 -2.58
C ASP A 81 1.17 11.87 -1.16
N ALA A 82 0.64 12.53 -0.11
CA ALA A 82 1.08 12.24 1.25
C ALA A 82 0.66 10.82 1.67
N PRO A 83 1.60 9.93 2.02
CA PRO A 83 1.27 8.59 2.49
C PRO A 83 0.33 8.62 3.70
N MET A 84 -0.73 7.80 3.63
CA MET A 84 -1.65 7.60 4.74
C MET A 84 -1.26 6.37 5.53
N VAL A 85 -1.18 6.49 6.85
CA VAL A 85 -0.79 5.40 7.74
C VAL A 85 -1.78 5.24 8.88
N LEU A 86 -1.93 4.01 9.35
CA LEU A 86 -2.87 3.63 10.37
C LEU A 86 -2.19 3.56 11.74
N LEU A 87 -2.76 4.26 12.70
CA LEU A 87 -2.39 4.21 14.12
C LEU A 87 -3.29 3.21 14.85
N THR A 88 -2.69 2.26 15.55
CA THR A 88 -3.39 1.27 16.38
C THR A 88 -2.63 1.03 17.69
N GLY A 89 -3.29 0.38 18.65
CA GLY A 89 -2.66 -0.02 19.91
C GLY A 89 -1.99 1.14 20.66
N ASN A 90 -0.77 0.90 21.15
CA ASN A 90 -0.04 1.88 21.97
C ASN A 90 0.28 3.18 21.21
N VAL A 91 0.61 3.10 19.91
CA VAL A 91 0.90 4.31 19.12
C VAL A 91 -0.35 5.18 18.97
N PHE A 92 -1.51 4.56 18.78
CA PHE A 92 -2.76 5.30 18.76
C PHE A 92 -3.08 5.94 20.12
N GLN A 93 -2.83 5.22 21.24
CA GLN A 93 -3.03 5.76 22.57
C GLN A 93 -2.12 6.98 22.82
N GLN A 94 -0.82 6.89 22.50
CA GLN A 94 0.11 8.01 22.59
C GLN A 94 -0.36 9.24 21.80
N TYR A 95 -0.96 8.99 20.62
CA TYR A 95 -1.54 10.05 19.79
C TYR A 95 -2.75 10.70 20.50
N LYS A 96 -3.65 9.91 21.06
CA LYS A 96 -4.81 10.41 21.82
C LYS A 96 -4.42 11.17 23.09
N ASP A 97 -3.35 10.76 23.74
CA ASP A 97 -2.80 11.43 24.95
C ASP A 97 -2.13 12.77 24.62
N GLY A 98 -2.18 13.20 23.35
CA GLY A 98 -1.70 14.51 22.91
C GLY A 98 -0.20 14.60 22.69
N GLN A 99 0.54 13.47 22.69
CA GLN A 99 1.97 13.46 22.37
C GLN A 99 2.23 13.86 20.92
N PHE A 100 1.25 13.60 20.03
CA PHE A 100 1.32 13.92 18.60
C PHE A 100 0.07 14.67 18.16
N ARG A 101 0.21 15.48 17.11
CA ARG A 101 -0.89 16.23 16.48
C ARG A 101 -0.51 16.68 15.09
N LYS A 102 -1.48 17.07 14.28
CA LYS A 102 -1.25 17.75 13.00
C LYS A 102 -0.28 18.93 13.16
N GLY A 103 0.63 19.08 12.21
CA GLY A 103 1.67 20.11 12.16
C GLY A 103 2.99 19.70 12.82
N LEU A 104 3.07 18.60 13.55
CA LEU A 104 4.35 18.11 14.09
C LEU A 104 5.17 17.39 13.00
N TYR A 105 6.47 17.58 13.07
CA TYR A 105 7.44 16.82 12.27
C TYR A 105 7.77 15.52 13.01
N VAL A 106 7.60 14.41 12.34
CA VAL A 106 7.70 13.08 12.95
C VAL A 106 8.48 12.13 12.08
N LYS A 107 9.00 11.06 12.71
CA LYS A 107 9.53 9.88 12.06
C LYS A 107 8.68 8.69 12.46
N ALA A 108 8.16 7.96 11.47
CA ALA A 108 7.35 6.77 11.65
C ALA A 108 8.05 5.56 11.04
N THR A 109 8.10 4.46 11.79
CA THR A 109 8.42 3.13 11.25
C THR A 109 7.13 2.39 10.98
N ILE A 110 7.00 1.79 9.81
CA ILE A 110 5.74 1.28 9.27
C ILE A 110 5.95 -0.14 8.74
N LYS A 111 4.95 -1.00 8.95
CA LYS A 111 4.82 -2.30 8.28
C LYS A 111 3.58 -2.32 7.40
N ILE A 112 3.67 -2.99 6.25
CA ILE A 112 2.53 -3.19 5.34
C ILE A 112 1.93 -4.56 5.61
N GLN A 113 0.65 -4.60 5.93
CA GLN A 113 -0.07 -5.86 6.15
C GLN A 113 -1.29 -5.95 5.23
N SER A 114 -1.58 -7.17 4.79
CA SER A 114 -2.81 -7.48 4.09
C SER A 114 -3.71 -8.38 4.93
N TYR A 115 -5.00 -8.16 4.82
CA TYR A 115 -6.02 -8.98 5.46
C TYR A 115 -7.23 -9.14 4.55
N VAL A 116 -8.05 -10.12 4.86
CA VAL A 116 -9.22 -10.48 4.07
C VAL A 116 -10.45 -10.36 4.95
N ASN A 117 -11.41 -9.57 4.51
CA ASN A 117 -12.71 -9.48 5.14
C ASN A 117 -13.75 -10.20 4.30
N ASP A 118 -14.66 -10.91 4.94
CA ASP A 118 -15.87 -11.39 4.31
C ASP A 118 -16.85 -10.22 4.15
N VAL A 119 -17.31 -10.00 2.93
CA VAL A 119 -18.24 -8.91 2.58
C VAL A 119 -19.52 -9.54 2.05
N ARG A 120 -20.65 -9.09 2.58
CA ARG A 120 -21.96 -9.46 2.01
C ARG A 120 -22.25 -8.55 0.82
N ASN A 121 -22.39 -9.12 -0.34
CA ASN A 121 -22.76 -8.40 -1.56
C ASN A 121 -24.24 -8.01 -1.54
N GLU A 122 -24.63 -7.09 -2.41
CA GLU A 122 -26.02 -6.62 -2.54
C GLU A 122 -27.00 -7.76 -2.94
N ASP A 123 -26.52 -8.75 -3.65
CA ASP A 123 -27.27 -9.96 -4.04
C ASP A 123 -27.40 -11.00 -2.91
N GLY A 124 -26.91 -10.68 -1.71
CA GLY A 124 -26.92 -11.56 -0.54
C GLY A 124 -25.81 -12.62 -0.51
N SER A 125 -24.99 -12.74 -1.56
CA SER A 125 -23.84 -13.63 -1.58
C SER A 125 -22.70 -13.14 -0.68
N THR A 126 -21.84 -14.06 -0.21
CA THR A 126 -20.66 -13.70 0.57
C THR A 126 -19.45 -13.66 -0.35
N GLY A 127 -18.80 -12.51 -0.42
CA GLY A 127 -17.53 -12.28 -1.12
C GLY A 127 -16.37 -12.08 -0.16
N LYS A 128 -15.15 -12.10 -0.69
CA LYS A 128 -13.93 -11.76 0.07
C LYS A 128 -13.33 -10.47 -0.46
N ARG A 129 -13.11 -9.51 0.43
CA ARG A 129 -12.43 -8.26 0.11
C ARG A 129 -11.03 -8.25 0.71
N TYR A 130 -10.05 -8.04 -0.15
CA TYR A 130 -8.65 -7.93 0.25
C TYR A 130 -8.33 -6.47 0.55
N HIS A 131 -7.72 -6.25 1.70
CA HIS A 131 -7.25 -4.95 2.15
C HIS A 131 -5.75 -4.98 2.36
N GLN A 132 -5.12 -3.86 2.12
CA GLN A 132 -3.71 -3.63 2.42
C GLN A 132 -3.63 -2.31 3.18
N GLU A 133 -2.99 -2.33 4.33
CA GLU A 133 -2.85 -1.17 5.20
C GLU A 133 -1.42 -1.01 5.68
N SER A 134 -1.04 0.22 5.96
CA SER A 134 0.26 0.63 6.45
C SER A 134 0.17 0.94 7.93
N PHE A 135 0.65 0.03 8.78
CA PHE A 135 0.56 0.14 10.23
C PHE A 135 1.80 0.80 10.81
N VAL A 136 1.61 1.86 11.58
CA VAL A 136 2.68 2.50 12.34
C VAL A 136 3.09 1.60 13.50
N GLN A 137 4.37 1.23 13.53
CA GLN A 137 4.98 0.47 14.62
C GLN A 137 5.55 1.40 15.69
N THR A 138 6.24 2.45 15.26
CA THR A 138 6.76 3.51 16.13
C THR A 138 6.46 4.87 15.52
N LEU A 139 6.20 5.84 16.37
CA LEU A 139 6.06 7.24 15.99
C LEU A 139 6.92 8.07 16.96
N GLU A 140 7.82 8.86 16.40
CA GLU A 140 8.76 9.66 17.15
C GLU A 140 8.65 11.12 16.72
N ARG A 141 8.64 12.02 17.67
CA ARG A 141 8.75 13.44 17.38
C ARG A 141 10.19 13.76 17.00
N VAL A 142 10.35 14.55 15.97
CA VAL A 142 11.65 15.06 15.53
C VAL A 142 11.65 16.56 15.76
N ASP A 143 12.49 17.00 16.67
CA ASP A 143 12.61 18.41 16.99
C ASP A 143 13.44 19.17 15.95
N PRO A 144 13.13 20.45 15.71
CA PRO A 144 13.90 21.27 14.80
C PRO A 144 15.33 21.46 15.31
N ILE A 145 16.27 21.53 14.38
CA ILE A 145 17.68 21.83 14.68
C ILE A 145 17.77 23.29 15.19
N PRO A 146 18.41 23.53 16.33
CA PRO A 146 18.60 24.89 16.83
C PRO A 146 19.47 25.72 15.86
N GLY A 147 19.06 26.95 15.60
CA GLY A 147 19.80 27.87 14.71
C GLY A 147 18.90 28.86 14.01
N ASP A 148 19.51 29.79 13.32
CA ASP A 148 18.81 30.79 12.51
C ASP A 148 18.66 30.28 11.07
N PHE A 149 17.77 29.31 10.89
CA PHE A 149 17.43 28.72 9.60
C PHE A 149 16.03 29.16 9.18
N ASP A 150 15.73 29.06 7.88
CA ASP A 150 14.35 29.14 7.45
C ASP A 150 13.52 27.98 8.03
N GLU A 151 12.19 28.13 8.06
CA GLU A 151 11.29 27.25 8.78
C GLU A 151 11.39 25.77 8.37
N LEU A 152 11.68 25.50 7.09
CA LEU A 152 11.81 24.13 6.57
C LEU A 152 13.19 23.55 6.79
N SER A 153 14.23 24.35 6.68
CA SER A 153 15.62 23.92 6.84
C SER A 153 15.99 23.56 8.28
N ARG A 154 15.12 23.88 9.24
CA ARG A 154 15.28 23.46 10.66
C ARG A 154 15.08 21.97 10.88
N PHE A 155 14.44 21.29 9.95
CA PHE A 155 14.15 19.87 10.12
C PHE A 155 15.12 19.02 9.30
N PRO A 156 15.45 17.80 9.76
CA PRO A 156 16.22 16.86 8.99
C PRO A 156 15.53 16.54 7.65
N ASN A 157 16.32 16.10 6.68
CA ASN A 157 15.80 15.74 5.36
C ASN A 157 14.61 14.77 5.46
N PRO A 158 13.55 14.98 4.67
CA PRO A 158 12.41 14.08 4.64
C PRO A 158 12.81 12.68 4.18
N ILE A 159 12.12 11.67 4.69
CA ILE A 159 12.36 10.28 4.34
C ILE A 159 11.04 9.66 3.88
N ASN A 160 11.08 8.97 2.75
CA ASN A 160 10.02 8.07 2.30
C ASN A 160 10.69 6.90 1.59
N ARG A 161 11.06 5.89 2.34
CA ARG A 161 11.73 4.70 1.82
C ARG A 161 11.40 3.48 2.65
N GLY A 162 11.45 2.32 2.04
CA GLY A 162 11.25 1.06 2.71
C GLY A 162 11.93 -0.10 2.00
N VAL A 163 11.98 -1.20 2.69
CA VAL A 163 12.43 -2.49 2.18
C VAL A 163 11.31 -3.50 2.36
N LEU A 164 11.00 -4.19 1.28
CA LEU A 164 10.08 -5.32 1.29
C LEU A 164 10.79 -6.54 0.72
N GLU A 165 10.93 -7.57 1.53
CA GLU A 165 11.49 -8.87 1.14
C GLU A 165 10.39 -9.92 1.14
N GLY A 166 10.46 -10.84 0.16
CA GLY A 166 9.49 -11.91 0.06
C GLY A 166 9.49 -12.64 -1.28
N GLU A 167 8.59 -13.58 -1.39
CA GLU A 167 8.38 -14.38 -2.59
C GLU A 167 7.45 -13.67 -3.58
N LEU A 168 7.85 -13.62 -4.84
CA LEU A 168 7.00 -13.15 -5.91
C LEU A 168 5.88 -14.15 -6.19
N VAL A 169 4.65 -13.80 -5.82
CA VAL A 169 3.48 -14.68 -5.98
C VAL A 169 2.75 -14.42 -7.29
N ASN A 170 2.76 -13.17 -7.72
CA ASN A 170 2.10 -12.78 -8.96
C ASN A 170 2.77 -11.53 -9.57
N ILE A 171 2.83 -11.50 -10.90
CA ILE A 171 3.34 -10.37 -11.66
C ILE A 171 2.54 -10.22 -12.95
N TYR A 172 2.08 -9.01 -13.23
CA TYR A 172 1.43 -8.72 -14.50
C TYR A 172 1.53 -7.24 -14.87
N ARG A 173 1.35 -6.98 -16.16
CA ARG A 173 1.27 -5.63 -16.66
C ARG A 173 -0.12 -5.08 -16.51
N LEU A 174 -0.16 -3.85 -16.08
CA LEU A 174 -1.30 -2.96 -16.28
C LEU A 174 -1.10 -2.17 -17.59
N SER A 175 -2.06 -1.32 -17.94
CA SER A 175 -1.95 -0.43 -19.10
C SER A 175 -0.70 0.47 -19.01
N GLY A 176 -0.02 0.66 -20.13
CA GLY A 176 1.19 1.49 -20.21
C GLY A 176 2.45 0.82 -19.65
N ASN A 177 3.23 1.57 -18.89
CA ASN A 177 4.51 1.14 -18.34
C ASN A 177 4.43 0.64 -16.89
N ILE A 178 3.22 0.34 -16.39
CA ILE A 178 3.01 -0.05 -15.00
C ILE A 178 3.03 -1.57 -14.88
N VAL A 179 3.88 -2.06 -13.99
CA VAL A 179 3.91 -3.46 -13.54
C VAL A 179 3.34 -3.52 -12.15
N ARG A 180 2.42 -4.45 -11.92
CA ARG A 180 1.89 -4.82 -10.61
C ARG A 180 2.48 -6.14 -10.18
N MET A 181 2.97 -6.19 -8.95
CA MET A 181 3.53 -7.38 -8.32
C MET A 181 2.79 -7.66 -7.02
N THR A 182 2.67 -8.94 -6.67
CA THR A 182 2.20 -9.35 -5.34
C THR A 182 3.32 -10.13 -4.68
N ILE A 183 3.75 -9.67 -3.52
CA ILE A 183 4.85 -10.23 -2.74
C ILE A 183 4.25 -10.89 -1.49
N LEU A 184 4.55 -12.16 -1.29
CA LEU A 184 4.28 -12.85 -0.05
C LEU A 184 5.42 -12.57 0.93
N THR A 185 5.12 -11.91 2.02
CA THR A 185 6.04 -11.67 3.13
C THR A 185 5.47 -12.27 4.41
N ILE A 186 6.32 -12.49 5.41
CA ILE A 186 5.91 -12.99 6.72
C ILE A 186 6.15 -11.90 7.75
N ILE A 187 5.11 -11.53 8.49
CA ILE A 187 5.14 -10.53 9.55
C ILE A 187 4.53 -11.15 10.80
N ASP A 188 5.32 -11.22 11.87
CA ASP A 188 4.86 -11.76 13.15
C ASP A 188 4.13 -13.12 12.97
N ASP A 189 4.78 -14.04 12.23
CA ASP A 189 4.30 -15.40 11.86
C ASP A 189 3.04 -15.43 10.98
N ARG A 190 2.62 -14.29 10.45
CA ARG A 190 1.47 -14.18 9.56
C ARG A 190 1.90 -13.93 8.12
N ARG A 191 1.26 -14.64 7.21
CA ARG A 191 1.43 -14.39 5.78
C ARG A 191 0.72 -13.11 5.38
N SER A 192 1.44 -12.23 4.71
CA SER A 192 0.92 -10.98 4.17
C SER A 192 1.23 -10.89 2.67
N TYR A 193 0.23 -10.58 1.87
CA TYR A 193 0.34 -10.46 0.41
C TYR A 193 0.35 -8.98 0.05
N VAL A 194 1.54 -8.42 -0.13
CA VAL A 194 1.72 -7.00 -0.41
C VAL A 194 1.68 -6.75 -1.90
N THR A 195 0.76 -5.92 -2.34
CA THR A 195 0.68 -5.44 -3.72
C THR A 195 1.56 -4.22 -3.90
N CYS A 196 2.46 -4.30 -4.86
CA CYS A 196 3.41 -3.26 -5.20
C CYS A 196 3.29 -2.89 -6.67
N TYR A 197 3.67 -1.66 -7.01
CA TYR A 197 3.65 -1.15 -8.37
C TYR A 197 5.01 -0.60 -8.76
N ARG A 198 5.35 -0.76 -10.02
CA ARG A 198 6.50 -0.10 -10.62
C ARG A 198 6.08 0.57 -11.91
N ASN A 199 6.37 1.86 -12.03
CA ASN A 199 6.22 2.60 -13.28
C ASN A 199 7.60 2.77 -13.89
N MET A 200 7.82 2.23 -15.10
CA MET A 200 9.14 2.32 -15.76
C MET A 200 9.00 2.19 -17.28
N PRO A 201 9.76 2.97 -18.02
CA PRO A 201 9.97 2.70 -19.43
C PRO A 201 10.64 1.32 -19.56
N ASN A 202 10.13 0.46 -20.42
CA ASN A 202 10.61 -0.92 -20.59
C ASN A 202 10.24 -1.90 -19.44
N ALA A 203 9.10 -1.73 -18.79
CA ALA A 203 8.57 -2.67 -17.80
C ALA A 203 8.65 -4.14 -18.27
N GLN A 204 8.59 -4.39 -19.59
CA GLN A 204 8.72 -5.71 -20.20
C GLN A 204 10.03 -6.42 -19.81
N ARG A 205 11.15 -5.75 -19.89
CA ARG A 205 12.45 -6.38 -19.61
C ARG A 205 12.59 -6.86 -18.17
N VAL A 206 11.87 -6.22 -17.25
CA VAL A 206 11.85 -6.65 -15.83
C VAL A 206 10.93 -7.83 -15.66
N VAL A 207 9.71 -7.74 -16.22
CA VAL A 207 8.73 -8.85 -16.16
C VAL A 207 9.29 -10.11 -16.79
N ASP A 208 10.01 -10.00 -17.92
CA ASP A 208 10.57 -11.16 -18.62
C ASP A 208 11.69 -11.87 -17.85
N LYS A 209 12.31 -11.18 -16.88
CA LYS A 209 13.39 -11.74 -16.05
C LYS A 209 12.90 -12.34 -14.74
N LEU A 210 11.71 -11.94 -14.26
CA LEU A 210 11.16 -12.38 -12.99
C LEU A 210 10.21 -13.57 -13.19
N ARG A 211 10.28 -14.51 -12.26
CA ARG A 211 9.40 -15.69 -12.24
C ARG A 211 8.69 -15.76 -10.91
N VAL A 212 7.44 -16.25 -10.94
CA VAL A 212 6.71 -16.60 -9.72
C VAL A 212 7.53 -17.62 -8.94
N GLY A 213 7.72 -17.38 -7.65
CA GLY A 213 8.59 -18.14 -6.75
C GLY A 213 9.95 -17.49 -6.49
N ASP A 214 10.34 -16.45 -7.30
CA ASP A 214 11.58 -15.73 -7.03
C ASP A 214 11.51 -15.03 -5.66
N GLN A 215 12.63 -15.13 -4.91
CA GLN A 215 12.81 -14.37 -3.68
C GLN A 215 13.34 -12.97 -4.04
N LEU A 216 12.65 -11.95 -3.62
CA LEU A 216 12.95 -10.57 -4.01
C LEU A 216 13.26 -9.70 -2.81
N HIS A 217 14.24 -8.83 -3.00
CA HIS A 217 14.50 -7.66 -2.16
C HIS A 217 14.10 -6.43 -2.95
N LEU A 218 13.12 -5.69 -2.44
CA LEU A 218 12.55 -4.50 -3.08
C LEU A 218 12.86 -3.27 -2.24
N GLU A 219 13.50 -2.27 -2.85
CA GLU A 219 13.54 -0.92 -2.31
C GLU A 219 12.28 -0.19 -2.77
N CYS A 220 11.54 0.38 -1.83
CA CYS A 220 10.21 0.92 -2.07
C CYS A 220 10.01 2.28 -1.43
N TYR A 221 8.95 2.96 -1.85
CA TYR A 221 8.40 4.14 -1.20
C TYR A 221 6.86 4.08 -1.21
N LEU A 222 6.24 4.88 -0.35
CA LEU A 222 4.79 4.96 -0.24
C LEU A 222 4.26 6.17 -0.98
N THR A 223 3.12 6.04 -1.63
CA THR A 223 2.40 7.16 -2.24
C THR A 223 0.90 6.99 -2.03
N ASN A 224 0.18 8.08 -2.11
CA ASN A 224 -1.26 8.09 -1.95
C ASN A 224 -1.90 8.66 -3.23
N GLN A 225 -2.87 7.93 -3.78
CA GLN A 225 -3.68 8.39 -4.88
C GLN A 225 -5.07 8.75 -4.36
N GLN A 226 -5.58 9.87 -4.81
CA GLN A 226 -6.96 10.28 -4.55
C GLN A 226 -7.82 9.98 -5.78
N LYS A 227 -8.95 9.35 -5.57
CA LYS A 227 -9.95 9.12 -6.61
C LYS A 227 -11.31 9.55 -6.09
N GLU A 228 -12.06 10.23 -6.92
CA GLU A 228 -13.45 10.53 -6.62
C GLU A 228 -14.30 9.31 -7.01
N HIS A 229 -15.11 8.85 -6.07
CA HIS A 229 -16.08 7.78 -6.25
C HIS A 229 -17.39 8.20 -5.61
N ASP A 230 -18.46 8.33 -6.41
CA ASP A 230 -19.80 8.76 -5.96
C ASP A 230 -19.78 10.07 -5.15
N GLY A 231 -19.01 11.06 -5.61
CA GLY A 231 -18.87 12.36 -4.95
C GLY A 231 -18.03 12.34 -3.67
N LYS A 232 -17.39 11.22 -3.34
CA LYS A 232 -16.48 11.09 -2.19
C LYS A 232 -15.05 10.88 -2.64
N ILE A 233 -14.13 11.57 -2.00
CA ILE A 233 -12.70 11.35 -2.21
C ILE A 233 -12.30 10.08 -1.45
N VAL A 234 -11.81 9.09 -2.20
CA VAL A 234 -11.27 7.85 -1.64
C VAL A 234 -9.75 7.86 -1.83
N HIS A 235 -9.03 7.59 -0.74
CA HIS A 235 -7.58 7.51 -0.74
C HIS A 235 -7.13 6.07 -0.94
N TYR A 236 -6.19 5.88 -1.86
CA TYR A 236 -5.55 4.59 -2.14
C TYR A 236 -4.06 4.72 -1.90
N GLN A 237 -3.56 3.97 -0.93
CA GLN A 237 -2.14 3.91 -0.70
C GLN A 237 -1.49 2.83 -1.54
N ASP A 238 -0.47 3.24 -2.28
CA ASP A 238 0.33 2.36 -3.11
C ASP A 238 1.75 2.19 -2.54
N VAL A 239 2.27 0.98 -2.69
CA VAL A 239 3.70 0.67 -2.48
C VAL A 239 4.37 0.72 -3.83
N MET A 240 5.21 1.72 -4.04
CA MET A 240 5.94 1.92 -5.28
C MET A 240 7.34 1.32 -5.19
N ILE A 241 7.74 0.58 -6.20
CA ILE A 241 9.04 -0.08 -6.27
C ILE A 241 10.03 0.85 -6.98
N ASP A 242 11.14 1.18 -6.32
CA ASP A 242 12.27 1.90 -6.89
C ASP A 242 13.30 0.92 -7.49
N ARG A 243 13.71 -0.09 -6.72
CA ARG A 243 14.68 -1.09 -7.13
C ARG A 243 14.23 -2.51 -6.83
N ILE A 244 14.63 -3.46 -7.69
CA ILE A 244 14.37 -4.90 -7.55
C ILE A 244 15.71 -5.63 -7.59
N THR A 245 15.92 -6.50 -6.61
CA THR A 245 17.05 -7.44 -6.57
C THR A 245 16.51 -8.84 -6.33
N ILE A 246 16.96 -9.82 -7.11
CA ILE A 246 16.67 -11.24 -6.88
C ILE A 246 17.69 -11.73 -5.84
N MET A 247 17.21 -12.34 -4.77
CA MET A 247 18.04 -12.88 -3.68
C MET A 247 18.55 -14.29 -3.96
#